data_9fe157a30bbf42009aea64e3c047cece
#
_entry.id   9fe157a30bbf42009aea64e3c047cece
#
_cell.length_a   1.000
_cell.length_b   1.000
_cell.length_c   1.000
_cell.angle_alpha   90.00
_cell.angle_beta   90.00
_cell.angle_gamma   90.00
#
_symmetry.space_group_name_H-M   'P 1'
#
loop_
_entity.id
_entity.type
_entity.pdbx_description
1 polymer ?
#
loop_
_entity_poly.entity_id
_entity_poly.type
_entity_poly.pdbx_seq_one_letter_code
_entity_poly.pdbx_strand_id
1 'polypeptide(L)'
;REEMWKDAQIIVSTPQGLENDCINNRIQLKDISLLIFDEAHHATGDYSYVWLAQQYEKTSLKARILALTASPGSDIEKIREVCNNLKIEKVEVRTETDSDVKPYIQNVKVNWIKLDFPEELKSVQKHLQNSRKSKLIEAQNYGYCNSADLHKGQLLKLQGELQRKISSGERDFEILKSVSLTAEALKIDHALELLESQGVNPLQTYFKKIQSESLTSKVKAVKNLMLDQYFKSAMYLTEELADKNFQHPKLVKLKEIVGEQIEKDQQAKIIIFTQFRDSAEQ
;
A
#
# COMPACT_ATOMS: atom_id res chain seq x y z
N ARG A 1 20.19 -7.87 27.75
CA ARG A 1 20.45 -7.21 26.47
C ARG A 1 21.76 -6.40 26.54
N GLU A 2 21.96 -5.55 27.56
CA GLU A 2 23.21 -4.81 27.78
C GLU A 2 24.46 -5.71 27.94
N GLU A 3 24.34 -6.82 28.68
CA GLU A 3 25.42 -7.78 28.86
C GLU A 3 25.82 -8.46 27.54
N MET A 4 24.86 -8.78 26.71
CA MET A 4 25.12 -9.38 25.37
C MET A 4 25.86 -8.44 24.42
N TRP A 5 25.74 -7.12 24.61
CA TRP A 5 26.40 -6.15 23.76
C TRP A 5 27.91 -6.07 24.02
N LYS A 6 28.34 -6.30 25.25
CA LYS A 6 29.76 -6.14 25.65
C LYS A 6 30.66 -7.21 25.03
N ASP A 7 30.14 -8.41 24.81
CA ASP A 7 30.91 -9.56 24.35
C ASP A 7 30.67 -9.91 22.88
N ALA A 8 29.68 -9.30 22.25
CA ALA A 8 29.30 -9.62 20.88
C ALA A 8 30.20 -8.91 19.86
N GLN A 9 30.75 -9.67 18.92
CA GLN A 9 31.52 -9.12 17.80
C GLN A 9 30.62 -8.60 16.68
N ILE A 10 29.45 -9.23 16.50
CA ILE A 10 28.44 -8.87 15.49
C ILE A 10 27.09 -8.80 16.17
N ILE A 11 26.37 -7.71 15.93
CA ILE A 11 25.06 -7.46 16.49
C ILE A 11 24.08 -7.16 15.36
N VAL A 12 22.97 -7.90 15.33
CA VAL A 12 21.86 -7.69 14.38
C VAL A 12 20.66 -7.18 15.17
N SER A 13 20.11 -6.06 14.74
CA SER A 13 18.96 -5.43 15.40
C SER A 13 18.03 -4.78 14.37
N THR A 14 16.76 -4.60 14.75
CA THR A 14 15.89 -3.72 14.00
C THR A 14 16.32 -2.26 14.17
N PRO A 15 16.13 -1.38 13.17
CA PRO A 15 16.52 0.03 13.24
C PRO A 15 15.98 0.75 14.48
N GLN A 16 14.67 0.60 14.71
CA GLN A 16 13.98 1.22 15.85
C GLN A 16 14.45 0.65 17.20
N GLY A 17 14.79 -0.65 17.22
CA GLY A 17 15.35 -1.29 18.42
C GLY A 17 16.71 -0.72 18.79
N LEU A 18 17.61 -0.52 17.81
CA LEU A 18 18.91 0.07 18.00
C LEU A 18 18.80 1.56 18.41
N GLU A 19 17.96 2.32 17.70
CA GLU A 19 17.68 3.72 18.05
C GLU A 19 17.22 3.88 19.50
N ASN A 20 16.23 3.09 19.93
CA ASN A 20 15.74 3.11 21.30
C ASN A 20 16.82 2.72 22.33
N ASP A 21 17.65 1.74 22.03
CA ASP A 21 18.73 1.32 22.91
C ASP A 21 19.82 2.42 23.04
N CYS A 22 20.08 3.16 21.95
CA CYS A 22 20.97 4.33 21.97
C CYS A 22 20.38 5.51 22.77
N ILE A 23 19.09 5.84 22.54
CA ILE A 23 18.41 6.94 23.25
C ILE A 23 18.37 6.66 24.76
N ASN A 24 18.16 5.40 25.15
CA ASN A 24 18.16 4.99 26.55
C ASN A 24 19.57 4.76 27.13
N ASN A 25 20.64 5.15 26.41
CA ASN A 25 22.04 4.96 26.81
C ASN A 25 22.45 3.52 27.16
N ARG A 26 21.74 2.53 26.62
CA ARG A 26 22.09 1.11 26.78
C ARG A 26 23.26 0.69 25.92
N ILE A 27 23.47 1.42 24.81
CA ILE A 27 24.48 1.17 23.80
C ILE A 27 25.13 2.48 23.41
N GLN A 28 26.46 2.46 23.20
CA GLN A 28 27.19 3.59 22.71
C GLN A 28 27.78 3.29 21.34
N LEU A 29 27.35 4.05 20.33
CA LEU A 29 27.79 3.87 18.94
C LEU A 29 29.28 4.12 18.72
N LYS A 30 29.95 4.81 19.63
CA LYS A 30 31.40 5.09 19.56
C LYS A 30 32.29 3.83 19.53
N ASP A 31 31.79 2.74 20.12
CA ASP A 31 32.49 1.46 20.21
C ASP A 31 32.27 0.56 19.00
N ILE A 32 31.48 1.00 18.03
CA ILE A 32 31.14 0.26 16.80
C ILE A 32 32.14 0.66 15.71
N SER A 33 32.82 -0.34 15.12
CA SER A 33 33.79 -0.14 14.05
C SER A 33 33.17 -0.04 12.66
N LEU A 34 32.01 -0.65 12.44
CA LEU A 34 31.24 -0.65 11.18
C LEU A 34 29.75 -0.73 11.47
N LEU A 35 29.00 0.20 10.92
CA LEU A 35 27.53 0.18 10.94
C LEU A 35 27.02 -0.20 9.55
N ILE A 36 26.20 -1.27 9.48
CA ILE A 36 25.64 -1.77 8.23
C ILE A 36 24.14 -1.50 8.22
N PHE A 37 23.66 -0.83 7.18
CA PHE A 37 22.24 -0.61 6.91
C PHE A 37 21.80 -1.51 5.76
N ASP A 38 20.97 -2.49 6.04
CA ASP A 38 20.30 -3.29 5.03
C ASP A 38 19.00 -2.59 4.60
N GLU A 39 18.58 -2.79 3.33
CA GLU A 39 17.46 -2.04 2.73
C GLU A 39 17.60 -0.51 2.91
N ALA A 40 18.80 -0.01 2.62
CA ALA A 40 19.21 1.37 2.84
C ALA A 40 18.31 2.42 2.17
N HIS A 41 17.53 2.04 1.16
CA HIS A 41 16.55 2.91 0.51
C HIS A 41 15.47 3.46 1.47
N HIS A 42 15.31 2.88 2.66
CA HIS A 42 14.47 3.41 3.72
C HIS A 42 15.05 4.63 4.45
N ALA A 43 16.32 4.99 4.22
CA ALA A 43 16.97 6.12 4.91
C ALA A 43 16.50 7.48 4.39
N THR A 44 15.21 7.75 4.48
CA THR A 44 14.54 9.00 4.06
C THR A 44 13.65 9.54 5.19
N GLY A 45 13.43 10.86 5.21
CA GLY A 45 12.59 11.50 6.21
C GLY A 45 13.05 11.22 7.64
N ASP A 46 12.09 10.85 8.52
CA ASP A 46 12.34 10.58 9.95
C ASP A 46 12.60 9.09 10.26
N TYR A 47 13.01 8.29 9.26
CA TYR A 47 13.30 6.88 9.50
C TYR A 47 14.55 6.69 10.38
N SER A 48 14.52 5.73 11.30
CA SER A 48 15.57 5.47 12.30
C SER A 48 17.00 5.40 11.75
N TYR A 49 17.18 5.01 10.48
CA TYR A 49 18.48 4.98 9.83
C TYR A 49 19.14 6.36 9.75
N VAL A 50 18.35 7.40 9.47
CA VAL A 50 18.85 8.77 9.35
C VAL A 50 19.41 9.24 10.70
N TRP A 51 18.66 9.02 11.77
CA TRP A 51 19.09 9.38 13.13
C TRP A 51 20.34 8.58 13.56
N LEU A 52 20.33 7.26 13.33
CA LEU A 52 21.46 6.38 13.69
C LEU A 52 22.74 6.77 12.97
N ALA A 53 22.69 7.04 11.66
CA ALA A 53 23.84 7.47 10.88
C ALA A 53 24.41 8.79 11.42
N GLN A 54 23.55 9.77 11.72
CA GLN A 54 23.95 11.06 12.28
C GLN A 54 24.58 10.91 13.67
N GLN A 55 24.02 10.07 14.55
CA GLN A 55 24.59 9.84 15.88
C GLN A 55 25.93 9.09 15.80
N TYR A 56 26.02 8.11 14.91
CA TYR A 56 27.28 7.36 14.72
C TYR A 56 28.38 8.26 14.18
N GLU A 57 28.12 9.13 13.21
CA GLU A 57 29.08 10.11 12.70
C GLU A 57 29.57 11.07 13.79
N LYS A 58 28.68 11.54 14.67
CA LYS A 58 29.03 12.47 15.76
C LYS A 58 29.84 11.82 16.89
N THR A 59 29.62 10.54 17.15
CA THR A 59 30.17 9.87 18.34
C THR A 59 31.38 9.00 18.05
N SER A 60 31.51 8.48 16.82
CA SER A 60 32.62 7.62 16.43
C SER A 60 33.83 8.42 15.94
N LEU A 61 35.03 8.05 16.37
CA LEU A 61 36.26 8.65 15.90
C LEU A 61 36.62 8.30 14.44
N LYS A 62 36.14 7.17 13.95
CA LYS A 62 36.31 6.65 12.58
C LYS A 62 35.04 5.97 12.12
N ALA A 63 34.00 6.76 11.93
CA ALA A 63 32.73 6.24 11.44
C ALA A 63 32.90 5.56 10.07
N ARG A 64 32.43 4.31 9.96
CA ARG A 64 32.35 3.58 8.70
C ARG A 64 30.94 3.06 8.54
N ILE A 65 30.32 3.40 7.42
CA ILE A 65 28.96 2.97 7.08
C ILE A 65 28.99 2.17 5.78
N LEU A 66 28.35 1.01 5.81
CA LEU A 66 28.03 0.22 4.63
C LEU A 66 26.51 0.19 4.46
N ALA A 67 26.04 0.67 3.32
CA ALA A 67 24.64 0.68 2.97
C ALA A 67 24.38 -0.31 1.84
N LEU A 68 23.44 -1.22 2.04
CA LEU A 68 23.08 -2.26 1.08
C LEU A 68 21.62 -2.08 0.68
N THR A 69 21.32 -2.21 -0.60
CA THR A 69 19.93 -2.26 -1.11
C THR A 69 19.86 -2.96 -2.46
N ALA A 70 18.89 -3.83 -2.63
CA ALA A 70 18.57 -4.43 -3.93
C ALA A 70 17.61 -3.56 -4.77
N SER A 71 16.99 -2.56 -4.15
CA SER A 71 15.96 -1.71 -4.80
C SER A 71 16.16 -0.22 -4.50
N PRO A 72 17.22 0.40 -5.02
CA PRO A 72 17.51 1.82 -4.75
C PRO A 72 16.45 2.78 -5.33
N GLY A 73 15.55 2.27 -6.18
CA GLY A 73 14.60 3.08 -6.93
C GLY A 73 15.20 3.66 -8.23
N SER A 74 14.35 4.34 -9.01
CA SER A 74 14.74 4.98 -10.28
C SER A 74 14.91 6.49 -10.16
N ASP A 75 14.55 7.09 -9.02
CA ASP A 75 14.61 8.51 -8.77
C ASP A 75 15.98 8.90 -8.20
N ILE A 76 16.77 9.60 -9.02
CA ILE A 76 18.13 10.02 -8.67
C ILE A 76 18.13 10.97 -7.46
N GLU A 77 17.10 11.80 -7.29
CA GLU A 77 17.03 12.73 -6.16
C GLU A 77 16.87 11.97 -4.83
N LYS A 78 16.02 10.93 -4.83
CA LYS A 78 15.87 10.05 -3.66
C LYS A 78 17.12 9.24 -3.36
N ILE A 79 17.81 8.75 -4.38
CA ILE A 79 19.11 8.06 -4.19
C ILE A 79 20.14 9.01 -3.55
N ARG A 80 20.20 10.26 -4.01
CA ARG A 80 21.06 11.28 -3.42
C ARG A 80 20.68 11.61 -1.98
N GLU A 81 19.37 11.70 -1.69
CA GLU A 81 18.87 11.89 -0.33
C GLU A 81 19.37 10.79 0.61
N VAL A 82 19.20 9.52 0.21
CA VAL A 82 19.69 8.35 0.98
C VAL A 82 21.20 8.42 1.19
N CYS A 83 21.98 8.68 0.14
CA CYS A 83 23.44 8.81 0.24
C CYS A 83 23.85 9.91 1.21
N ASN A 84 23.20 11.07 1.14
CA ASN A 84 23.48 12.19 2.04
C ASN A 84 23.11 11.88 3.49
N ASN A 85 21.94 11.25 3.71
CA ASN A 85 21.46 10.89 5.05
C ASN A 85 22.37 9.85 5.71
N LEU A 86 22.86 8.88 4.95
CA LEU A 86 23.76 7.83 5.44
C LEU A 86 25.27 8.17 5.31
N LYS A 87 25.62 9.38 4.83
CA LYS A 87 27.01 9.82 4.65
C LYS A 87 27.81 8.88 3.73
N ILE A 88 27.20 8.41 2.65
CA ILE A 88 27.85 7.52 1.69
C ILE A 88 28.77 8.31 0.77
N GLU A 89 30.03 7.96 0.74
CA GLU A 89 31.07 8.61 -0.09
C GLU A 89 31.20 7.96 -1.46
N LYS A 90 31.00 6.65 -1.56
CA LYS A 90 31.14 5.87 -2.80
C LYS A 90 29.96 4.94 -2.99
N VAL A 91 29.46 4.88 -4.23
CA VAL A 91 28.38 3.98 -4.63
C VAL A 91 28.94 2.93 -5.57
N GLU A 92 28.70 1.67 -5.25
CA GLU A 92 29.00 0.52 -6.10
C GLU A 92 27.68 -0.03 -6.62
N VAL A 93 27.59 -0.26 -7.93
CA VAL A 93 26.38 -0.82 -8.55
C VAL A 93 26.71 -2.21 -9.10
N ARG A 94 25.87 -3.16 -8.79
CA ARG A 94 25.88 -4.52 -9.34
C ARG A 94 24.55 -4.83 -10.00
N THR A 95 24.63 -5.59 -11.08
CA THR A 95 23.46 -6.05 -11.83
C THR A 95 23.38 -7.57 -11.81
N GLU A 96 22.23 -8.12 -12.15
CA GLU A 96 22.03 -9.58 -12.23
C GLU A 96 22.96 -10.24 -13.27
N THR A 97 23.51 -9.49 -14.21
CA THR A 97 24.39 -9.97 -15.28
C THR A 97 25.86 -9.98 -14.89
N ASP A 98 26.22 -9.35 -13.77
CA ASP A 98 27.62 -9.29 -13.33
C ASP A 98 28.12 -10.68 -12.91
N SER A 99 29.37 -10.98 -13.25
CA SER A 99 29.96 -12.32 -13.09
C SER A 99 30.01 -12.81 -11.64
N ASP A 100 30.10 -11.89 -10.68
CA ASP A 100 30.12 -12.13 -9.25
C ASP A 100 28.72 -12.27 -8.63
N VAL A 101 27.68 -11.77 -9.31
CA VAL A 101 26.27 -11.85 -8.87
C VAL A 101 25.54 -13.03 -9.51
N LYS A 102 25.80 -13.28 -10.80
CA LYS A 102 25.11 -14.31 -11.60
C LYS A 102 25.02 -15.70 -10.96
N PRO A 103 26.04 -16.24 -10.24
CA PRO A 103 25.96 -17.55 -9.59
C PRO A 103 24.89 -17.62 -8.48
N TYR A 104 24.49 -16.49 -7.93
CA TYR A 104 23.54 -16.40 -6.81
C TYR A 104 22.12 -16.08 -7.27
N ILE A 105 21.92 -15.76 -8.56
CA ILE A 105 20.60 -15.44 -9.12
C ILE A 105 19.83 -16.73 -9.39
N GLN A 106 18.64 -16.83 -8.83
CA GLN A 106 17.70 -17.93 -9.08
C GLN A 106 16.89 -17.63 -10.35
N ASN A 107 16.74 -18.63 -11.21
CA ASN A 107 15.87 -18.51 -12.38
C ASN A 107 14.40 -18.42 -11.94
N VAL A 108 13.79 -17.27 -12.16
CA VAL A 108 12.37 -17.04 -11.87
C VAL A 108 11.54 -17.37 -13.12
N LYS A 109 10.59 -18.30 -12.97
CA LYS A 109 9.57 -18.58 -14.00
C LYS A 109 8.28 -17.88 -13.59
N VAL A 110 7.82 -16.96 -14.42
CA VAL A 110 6.56 -16.25 -14.20
C VAL A 110 5.46 -16.90 -15.02
N ASN A 111 4.43 -17.41 -14.37
CA ASN A 111 3.24 -17.98 -15.00
C ASN A 111 2.05 -17.06 -14.73
N TRP A 112 1.51 -16.44 -15.78
CA TRP A 112 0.32 -15.63 -15.70
C TRP A 112 -0.94 -16.47 -15.88
N ILE A 113 -1.81 -16.47 -14.87
CA ILE A 113 -3.09 -17.18 -14.91
C ILE A 113 -4.19 -16.14 -15.02
N LYS A 114 -4.85 -16.10 -16.17
CA LYS A 114 -6.02 -15.24 -16.41
C LYS A 114 -7.27 -16.01 -16.05
N LEU A 115 -8.16 -15.38 -15.30
CA LEU A 115 -9.45 -15.93 -14.90
C LEU A 115 -10.55 -15.02 -15.41
N ASP A 116 -11.63 -15.62 -15.91
CA ASP A 116 -12.80 -14.88 -16.30
C ASP A 116 -13.52 -14.31 -15.08
N PHE A 117 -14.01 -13.08 -15.22
CA PHE A 117 -14.78 -12.45 -14.17
C PHE A 117 -16.23 -12.92 -14.28
N PRO A 118 -16.81 -13.56 -13.24
CA PRO A 118 -18.15 -14.16 -13.29
C PRO A 118 -19.25 -13.13 -13.56
N GLU A 119 -20.31 -13.55 -14.22
CA GLU A 119 -21.44 -12.67 -14.59
C GLU A 119 -22.14 -12.08 -13.35
N GLU A 120 -22.20 -12.85 -12.27
CA GLU A 120 -22.76 -12.41 -10.99
C GLU A 120 -21.96 -11.20 -10.44
N LEU A 121 -20.64 -11.27 -10.48
CA LEU A 121 -19.78 -10.16 -10.06
C LEU A 121 -19.82 -9.00 -11.06
N LYS A 122 -19.94 -9.27 -12.37
CA LYS A 122 -20.12 -8.23 -13.39
C LYS A 122 -21.39 -7.40 -13.16
N SER A 123 -22.47 -8.02 -12.67
CA SER A 123 -23.69 -7.30 -12.33
C SER A 123 -23.46 -6.30 -11.20
N VAL A 124 -22.79 -6.70 -10.13
CA VAL A 124 -22.38 -5.79 -9.03
C VAL A 124 -21.46 -4.69 -9.54
N GLN A 125 -20.43 -5.07 -10.32
CA GLN A 125 -19.47 -4.13 -10.92
C GLN A 125 -20.18 -3.06 -11.77
N LYS A 126 -21.11 -3.46 -12.62
CA LYS A 126 -21.87 -2.55 -13.47
C LYS A 126 -22.65 -1.51 -12.66
N HIS A 127 -23.29 -1.94 -11.58
CA HIS A 127 -24.01 -1.00 -10.70
C HIS A 127 -23.06 -0.03 -10.03
N LEU A 128 -21.92 -0.48 -9.51
CA LEU A 128 -20.91 0.40 -8.94
C LEU A 128 -20.33 1.38 -9.98
N GLN A 129 -20.03 0.91 -11.19
CA GLN A 129 -19.54 1.77 -12.28
C GLN A 129 -20.57 2.83 -12.68
N ASN A 130 -21.85 2.48 -12.75
CA ASN A 130 -22.93 3.43 -13.04
C ASN A 130 -23.08 4.48 -11.92
N SER A 131 -23.03 4.06 -10.66
CA SER A 131 -23.02 4.98 -9.53
C SER A 131 -21.84 5.95 -9.62
N ARG A 132 -20.63 5.43 -9.81
CA ARG A 132 -19.42 6.23 -9.97
C ARG A 132 -19.53 7.24 -11.11
N LYS A 133 -19.94 6.77 -12.29
CA LYS A 133 -20.09 7.62 -13.47
C LYS A 133 -21.08 8.74 -13.26
N SER A 134 -22.21 8.49 -12.59
CA SER A 134 -23.21 9.52 -12.28
C SER A 134 -22.63 10.65 -11.42
N LYS A 135 -21.77 10.31 -10.41
CA LYS A 135 -21.12 11.30 -9.55
C LYS A 135 -20.12 12.16 -10.32
N LEU A 136 -19.35 11.56 -11.22
CA LEU A 136 -18.36 12.27 -12.01
C LEU A 136 -18.99 13.15 -13.09
N ILE A 137 -20.10 12.72 -13.71
CA ILE A 137 -20.88 13.57 -14.63
C ILE A 137 -21.45 14.78 -13.87
N GLU A 138 -22.00 14.57 -12.67
CA GLU A 138 -22.51 15.70 -11.85
C GLU A 138 -21.37 16.67 -11.48
N ALA A 139 -20.19 16.17 -11.10
CA ALA A 139 -19.02 17.02 -10.82
C ALA A 139 -18.52 17.75 -12.08
N GLN A 140 -18.64 17.13 -13.25
CA GLN A 140 -18.30 17.75 -14.54
C GLN A 140 -19.24 18.91 -14.87
N ASN A 141 -20.53 18.76 -14.58
CA ASN A 141 -21.52 19.82 -14.78
C ASN A 141 -21.24 21.08 -13.93
N TYR A 142 -20.59 20.93 -12.78
CA TYR A 142 -20.10 22.03 -11.96
C TYR A 142 -18.74 22.59 -12.43
N GLY A 143 -18.17 22.08 -13.52
CA GLY A 143 -16.92 22.59 -14.10
C GLY A 143 -15.64 22.14 -13.38
N TYR A 144 -15.72 21.25 -12.39
CA TYR A 144 -14.58 20.81 -11.59
C TYR A 144 -13.99 19.46 -12.03
N CYS A 145 -14.62 18.79 -12.97
CA CYS A 145 -14.16 17.51 -13.49
C CYS A 145 -14.09 17.55 -15.03
N ASN A 146 -12.95 17.25 -15.61
CA ASN A 146 -12.76 17.30 -17.05
C ASN A 146 -13.28 16.04 -17.79
N SER A 147 -13.52 14.95 -17.07
CA SER A 147 -13.98 13.67 -17.62
C SER A 147 -14.69 12.84 -16.57
N ALA A 148 -15.69 12.09 -17.00
CA ALA A 148 -16.36 11.08 -16.17
C ALA A 148 -15.54 9.78 -16.02
N ASP A 149 -14.38 9.69 -16.69
CA ASP A 149 -13.53 8.50 -16.76
C ASP A 149 -12.16 8.69 -16.07
N LEU A 150 -12.14 9.43 -14.96
CA LEU A 150 -10.93 9.65 -14.19
C LEU A 150 -10.51 8.38 -13.45
N HIS A 151 -9.23 8.01 -13.54
CA HIS A 151 -8.69 6.94 -12.69
C HIS A 151 -8.44 7.45 -11.24
N LYS A 152 -8.29 6.53 -10.30
CA LYS A 152 -8.15 6.81 -8.86
C LYS A 152 -7.09 7.89 -8.53
N GLY A 153 -5.92 7.85 -9.18
CA GLY A 153 -4.87 8.85 -8.98
C GLY A 153 -5.29 10.26 -9.39
N GLN A 154 -6.02 10.39 -10.50
CA GLN A 154 -6.58 11.68 -10.95
C GLN A 154 -7.66 12.18 -10.01
N LEU A 155 -8.51 11.28 -9.48
CA LEU A 155 -9.53 11.64 -8.49
C LEU A 155 -8.91 12.15 -7.18
N LEU A 156 -7.84 11.52 -6.70
CA LEU A 156 -7.12 11.98 -5.51
C LEU A 156 -6.49 13.35 -5.73
N LYS A 157 -5.91 13.58 -6.92
CA LYS A 157 -5.36 14.88 -7.29
C LYS A 157 -6.45 15.95 -7.32
N LEU A 158 -7.57 15.66 -7.98
CA LEU A 158 -8.73 16.56 -8.04
C LEU A 158 -9.26 16.89 -6.63
N GLN A 159 -9.41 15.88 -5.77
CA GLN A 159 -9.83 16.08 -4.39
C GLN A 159 -8.86 17.00 -3.63
N GLY A 160 -7.54 16.82 -3.81
CA GLY A 160 -6.54 17.69 -3.22
C GLY A 160 -6.61 19.13 -3.73
N GLU A 161 -6.89 19.35 -5.00
CA GLU A 161 -7.08 20.68 -5.60
C GLU A 161 -8.32 21.37 -5.05
N LEU A 162 -9.45 20.66 -4.95
CA LEU A 162 -10.69 21.16 -4.37
C LEU A 162 -10.52 21.53 -2.88
N GLN A 163 -9.80 20.70 -2.12
CA GLN A 163 -9.50 20.98 -0.71
C GLN A 163 -8.64 22.24 -0.54
N ARG A 164 -7.65 22.46 -1.42
CA ARG A 164 -6.83 23.69 -1.40
C ARG A 164 -7.69 24.94 -1.67
N LYS A 165 -8.62 24.88 -2.63
CA LYS A 165 -9.57 25.97 -2.90
C LYS A 165 -10.43 26.30 -1.68
N ILE A 166 -10.94 25.29 -0.97
CA ILE A 166 -11.68 25.49 0.28
C ILE A 166 -10.80 26.16 1.34
N SER A 167 -9.53 25.74 1.45
CA SER A 167 -8.58 26.30 2.41
C SER A 167 -8.18 27.76 2.07
N SER A 168 -8.20 28.13 0.78
CA SER A 168 -7.97 29.53 0.33
C SER A 168 -9.19 30.45 0.51
N GLY A 169 -10.32 29.91 0.98
CA GLY A 169 -11.52 30.68 1.28
C GLY A 169 -12.64 30.56 0.23
N GLU A 170 -12.42 29.88 -0.87
CA GLU A 170 -13.44 29.60 -1.87
C GLU A 170 -14.39 28.52 -1.33
N ARG A 171 -15.63 28.90 -0.96
CA ARG A 171 -16.61 27.98 -0.34
C ARG A 171 -17.96 28.03 -1.04
N ASP A 172 -17.94 28.15 -2.35
CA ASP A 172 -19.16 28.14 -3.15
C ASP A 172 -19.84 26.77 -3.09
N PHE A 173 -21.15 26.77 -3.30
CA PHE A 173 -21.95 25.55 -3.28
C PHE A 173 -21.40 24.48 -4.22
N GLU A 174 -20.95 24.86 -5.41
CA GLU A 174 -20.42 24.00 -6.47
C GLU A 174 -19.13 23.30 -6.06
N ILE A 175 -18.21 24.03 -5.39
CA ILE A 175 -16.97 23.46 -4.84
C ILE A 175 -17.30 22.43 -3.76
N LEU A 176 -18.15 22.81 -2.79
CA LEU A 176 -18.53 21.91 -1.69
C LEU A 176 -19.25 20.66 -2.20
N LYS A 177 -20.09 20.83 -3.21
CA LYS A 177 -20.78 19.71 -3.85
C LYS A 177 -19.79 18.80 -4.59
N SER A 178 -18.86 19.38 -5.34
CA SER A 178 -17.83 18.63 -6.08
C SER A 178 -16.88 17.87 -5.15
N VAL A 179 -16.54 18.41 -3.98
CA VAL A 179 -15.79 17.68 -2.94
C VAL A 179 -16.58 16.48 -2.44
N SER A 180 -17.90 16.61 -2.22
CA SER A 180 -18.73 15.47 -1.84
C SER A 180 -18.77 14.40 -2.93
N LEU A 181 -18.99 14.79 -4.18
CA LEU A 181 -19.08 13.88 -5.32
C LEU A 181 -17.77 13.14 -5.58
N THR A 182 -16.62 13.81 -5.48
CA THR A 182 -15.31 13.15 -5.61
C THR A 182 -15.04 12.20 -4.46
N ALA A 183 -15.44 12.54 -3.23
CA ALA A 183 -15.35 11.64 -2.09
C ALA A 183 -16.27 10.41 -2.23
N GLU A 184 -17.47 10.59 -2.79
CA GLU A 184 -18.39 9.50 -3.13
C GLU A 184 -17.77 8.57 -4.19
N ALA A 185 -17.22 9.15 -5.27
CA ALA A 185 -16.55 8.40 -6.33
C ALA A 185 -15.34 7.60 -5.81
N LEU A 186 -14.52 8.14 -4.92
CA LEU A 186 -13.40 7.44 -4.29
C LEU A 186 -13.85 6.26 -3.42
N LYS A 187 -14.98 6.41 -2.70
CA LYS A 187 -15.55 5.31 -1.92
C LYS A 187 -16.07 4.19 -2.82
N ILE A 188 -16.65 4.54 -3.98
CA ILE A 188 -17.10 3.57 -4.98
C ILE A 188 -15.90 2.90 -5.65
N ASP A 189 -14.83 3.62 -5.97
CA ASP A 189 -13.58 3.04 -6.49
C ASP A 189 -13.00 2.01 -5.53
N HIS A 190 -13.05 2.28 -4.23
CA HIS A 190 -12.62 1.30 -3.23
C HIS A 190 -13.53 0.07 -3.20
N ALA A 191 -14.86 0.23 -3.35
CA ALA A 191 -15.78 -0.89 -3.47
C ALA A 191 -15.50 -1.76 -4.72
N LEU A 192 -15.20 -1.13 -5.87
CA LEU A 192 -14.80 -1.81 -7.10
C LEU A 192 -13.48 -2.59 -6.90
N GLU A 193 -12.50 -1.97 -6.27
CA GLU A 193 -11.21 -2.59 -5.96
C GLU A 193 -11.37 -3.84 -5.06
N LEU A 194 -12.23 -3.76 -4.03
CA LEU A 194 -12.57 -4.91 -3.18
C LEU A 194 -13.25 -6.03 -3.98
N LEU A 195 -14.24 -5.69 -4.80
CA LEU A 195 -14.94 -6.66 -5.63
C LEU A 195 -13.99 -7.42 -6.57
N GLU A 196 -13.11 -6.70 -7.26
CA GLU A 196 -12.23 -7.24 -8.31
C GLU A 196 -11.03 -8.00 -7.74
N SER A 197 -10.56 -7.63 -6.55
CA SER A 197 -9.36 -8.21 -5.95
C SER A 197 -9.64 -9.25 -4.87
N GLN A 198 -10.67 -9.04 -4.04
CA GLN A 198 -10.94 -9.83 -2.84
C GLN A 198 -12.29 -10.55 -2.87
N GLY A 199 -13.24 -10.06 -3.66
CA GLY A 199 -14.55 -10.68 -3.85
C GLY A 199 -15.63 -10.17 -2.90
N VAL A 200 -16.61 -11.04 -2.63
CA VAL A 200 -17.91 -10.66 -2.04
C VAL A 200 -17.82 -10.32 -0.55
N ASN A 201 -17.15 -11.12 0.25
CA ASN A 201 -17.17 -10.95 1.71
C ASN A 201 -16.52 -9.65 2.20
N PRO A 202 -15.31 -9.26 1.73
CA PRO A 202 -14.73 -7.95 2.06
C PRO A 202 -15.58 -6.78 1.56
N LEU A 203 -16.18 -6.91 0.38
CA LEU A 203 -17.08 -5.89 -0.14
C LEU A 203 -18.34 -5.75 0.74
N GLN A 204 -18.94 -6.85 1.17
CA GLN A 204 -20.09 -6.84 2.09
C GLN A 204 -19.71 -6.16 3.42
N THR A 205 -18.56 -6.50 3.99
CA THR A 205 -18.05 -5.87 5.22
C THR A 205 -17.90 -4.36 5.04
N TYR A 206 -17.35 -3.94 3.91
CA TYR A 206 -17.21 -2.52 3.57
C TYR A 206 -18.57 -1.82 3.45
N PHE A 207 -19.54 -2.44 2.80
CA PHE A 207 -20.89 -1.88 2.70
C PHE A 207 -21.59 -1.75 4.06
N LYS A 208 -21.47 -2.75 4.93
CA LYS A 208 -21.98 -2.68 6.31
C LYS A 208 -21.34 -1.53 7.08
N LYS A 209 -20.04 -1.30 6.88
CA LYS A 209 -19.33 -0.15 7.46
C LYS A 209 -19.88 1.18 6.95
N ILE A 210 -20.04 1.35 5.63
CA ILE A 210 -20.65 2.57 5.05
C ILE A 210 -22.06 2.79 5.60
N GLN A 211 -22.87 1.75 5.70
CA GLN A 211 -24.23 1.81 6.23
C GLN A 211 -24.23 2.28 7.69
N SER A 212 -23.39 1.72 8.56
CA SER A 212 -23.27 2.15 9.95
C SER A 212 -22.74 3.58 10.07
N GLU A 213 -21.74 3.95 9.26
CA GLU A 213 -21.23 5.32 9.22
C GLU A 213 -22.31 6.33 8.78
N SER A 214 -23.23 5.95 7.89
CA SER A 214 -24.30 6.83 7.43
C SER A 214 -25.26 7.27 8.54
N LEU A 215 -25.42 6.44 9.56
CA LEU A 215 -26.28 6.71 10.72
C LEU A 215 -25.65 7.66 11.73
N THR A 216 -24.32 7.58 11.89
CA THR A 216 -23.60 8.29 12.96
C THR A 216 -22.79 9.49 12.45
N SER A 217 -22.31 9.45 11.21
CA SER A 217 -21.42 10.44 10.66
C SER A 217 -22.17 11.70 10.16
N LYS A 218 -21.50 12.85 10.31
CA LYS A 218 -21.92 14.12 9.67
C LYS A 218 -21.45 14.23 8.21
N VAL A 219 -20.70 13.24 7.70
CA VAL A 219 -20.12 13.27 6.35
C VAL A 219 -21.20 13.07 5.29
N LYS A 220 -21.45 14.14 4.50
CA LYS A 220 -22.48 14.12 3.45
C LYS A 220 -22.28 13.00 2.41
N ALA A 221 -21.05 12.76 1.99
CA ALA A 221 -20.72 11.75 0.98
C ALA A 221 -21.27 10.35 1.34
N VAL A 222 -21.16 9.92 2.61
CA VAL A 222 -21.65 8.62 3.06
C VAL A 222 -23.18 8.56 3.00
N LYS A 223 -23.84 9.64 3.46
CA LYS A 223 -25.31 9.72 3.40
C LYS A 223 -25.84 9.73 1.97
N ASN A 224 -25.17 10.45 1.06
CA ASN A 224 -25.54 10.50 -0.34
C ASN A 224 -25.40 9.15 -1.04
N LEU A 225 -24.35 8.36 -0.73
CA LEU A 225 -24.21 7.00 -1.25
C LEU A 225 -25.38 6.10 -0.84
N MET A 226 -25.87 6.23 0.40
CA MET A 226 -27.03 5.49 0.87
C MET A 226 -28.36 5.92 0.23
N LEU A 227 -28.39 7.04 -0.49
CA LEU A 227 -29.54 7.47 -1.30
C LEU A 227 -29.42 7.07 -2.78
N ASP A 228 -28.20 6.72 -3.22
CA ASP A 228 -27.93 6.36 -4.62
C ASP A 228 -28.51 4.98 -4.95
N GLN A 229 -29.36 4.92 -5.97
CA GLN A 229 -30.06 3.67 -6.36
C GLN A 229 -29.10 2.60 -6.88
N TYR A 230 -28.10 3.00 -7.68
CA TYR A 230 -27.10 2.06 -8.19
C TYR A 230 -26.25 1.47 -7.07
N PHE A 231 -25.83 2.32 -6.12
CA PHE A 231 -25.05 1.86 -4.97
C PHE A 231 -25.87 0.89 -4.09
N LYS A 232 -27.14 1.19 -3.84
CA LYS A 232 -28.06 0.28 -3.13
C LYS A 232 -28.24 -1.05 -3.86
N SER A 233 -28.41 -1.03 -5.18
CA SER A 233 -28.51 -2.26 -5.98
C SER A 233 -27.26 -3.11 -5.88
N ALA A 234 -26.06 -2.48 -5.90
CA ALA A 234 -24.80 -3.19 -5.69
C ALA A 234 -24.71 -3.81 -4.29
N MET A 235 -25.16 -3.10 -3.25
CA MET A 235 -25.23 -3.64 -1.88
C MET A 235 -26.13 -4.86 -1.80
N TYR A 236 -27.33 -4.78 -2.34
CA TYR A 236 -28.30 -5.87 -2.35
C TYR A 236 -27.75 -7.13 -3.04
N LEU A 237 -27.24 -6.97 -4.27
CA LEU A 237 -26.65 -8.08 -5.02
C LEU A 237 -25.44 -8.70 -4.29
N THR A 238 -24.64 -7.88 -3.62
CA THR A 238 -23.51 -8.37 -2.83
C THR A 238 -23.98 -9.19 -1.64
N GLU A 239 -25.06 -8.79 -0.99
CA GLU A 239 -25.66 -9.55 0.13
C GLU A 239 -26.20 -10.90 -0.35
N GLU A 240 -26.94 -10.95 -1.46
CA GLU A 240 -27.40 -12.20 -2.07
C GLU A 240 -26.25 -13.16 -2.40
N LEU A 241 -25.12 -12.63 -2.93
CA LEU A 241 -23.96 -13.44 -3.26
C LEU A 241 -23.24 -13.95 -2.01
N ALA A 242 -23.18 -13.13 -0.96
CA ALA A 242 -22.61 -13.53 0.33
C ALA A 242 -23.43 -14.65 0.99
N ASP A 243 -24.77 -14.55 0.96
CA ASP A 243 -25.67 -15.58 1.49
C ASP A 243 -25.55 -16.92 0.74
N LYS A 244 -25.21 -16.86 -0.54
CA LYS A 244 -24.89 -18.04 -1.36
C LYS A 244 -23.46 -18.58 -1.16
N ASN A 245 -22.68 -17.99 -0.26
CA ASN A 245 -21.25 -18.31 -0.04
C ASN A 245 -20.42 -18.27 -1.33
N PHE A 246 -20.68 -17.29 -2.19
CA PHE A 246 -19.99 -17.15 -3.47
C PHE A 246 -18.49 -16.92 -3.27
N GLN A 247 -17.67 -17.85 -3.80
CA GLN A 247 -16.22 -17.75 -3.71
C GLN A 247 -15.65 -17.02 -4.93
N HIS A 248 -14.70 -16.12 -4.67
CA HIS A 248 -14.02 -15.43 -5.76
C HIS A 248 -13.15 -16.41 -6.57
N PRO A 249 -13.19 -16.37 -7.92
CA PRO A 249 -12.44 -17.32 -8.76
C PRO A 249 -10.94 -17.38 -8.49
N LYS A 250 -10.34 -16.25 -8.13
CA LYS A 250 -8.92 -16.20 -7.76
C LYS A 250 -8.60 -17.06 -6.53
N LEU A 251 -9.50 -17.08 -5.54
CA LEU A 251 -9.31 -17.89 -4.34
C LEU A 251 -9.45 -19.38 -4.64
N VAL A 252 -10.42 -19.75 -5.46
CA VAL A 252 -10.59 -21.16 -5.91
C VAL A 252 -9.35 -21.61 -6.65
N LYS A 253 -8.89 -20.82 -7.62
CA LYS A 253 -7.69 -21.17 -8.41
C LYS A 253 -6.42 -21.19 -7.59
N LEU A 254 -6.29 -20.29 -6.61
CA LEU A 254 -5.16 -20.29 -5.68
C LEU A 254 -5.11 -21.60 -4.88
N LYS A 255 -6.25 -22.06 -4.34
CA LYS A 255 -6.33 -23.33 -3.61
C LYS A 255 -5.92 -24.51 -4.47
N GLU A 256 -6.35 -24.56 -5.74
CA GLU A 256 -5.94 -25.59 -6.70
C GLU A 256 -4.41 -25.59 -6.90
N ILE A 257 -3.82 -24.41 -7.19
CA ILE A 257 -2.39 -24.27 -7.43
C ILE A 257 -1.57 -24.70 -6.20
N VAL A 258 -1.99 -24.26 -5.03
CA VAL A 258 -1.33 -24.63 -3.77
C VAL A 258 -1.43 -26.13 -3.52
N GLY A 259 -2.62 -26.73 -3.74
CA GLY A 259 -2.84 -28.16 -3.62
C GLY A 259 -1.94 -28.96 -4.57
N GLU A 260 -1.94 -28.62 -5.85
CA GLU A 260 -1.06 -29.27 -6.86
C GLU A 260 0.43 -29.14 -6.50
N GLN A 261 0.85 -28.03 -5.92
CA GLN A 261 2.24 -27.83 -5.56
C GLN A 261 2.65 -28.66 -4.33
N ILE A 262 1.77 -28.76 -3.34
CA ILE A 262 1.99 -29.60 -2.15
C ILE A 262 2.00 -31.09 -2.52
N GLU A 263 1.12 -31.51 -3.44
CA GLU A 263 1.12 -32.90 -3.96
C GLU A 263 2.42 -33.26 -4.69
N LYS A 264 3.01 -32.32 -5.43
CA LYS A 264 4.28 -32.52 -6.14
C LYS A 264 5.48 -32.51 -5.20
N ASP A 265 5.46 -31.67 -4.19
CA ASP A 265 6.54 -31.52 -3.22
C ASP A 265 5.97 -31.15 -1.85
N GLN A 266 5.91 -32.13 -0.94
CA GLN A 266 5.41 -31.93 0.42
C GLN A 266 6.29 -30.96 1.27
N GLN A 267 7.52 -30.70 0.83
CA GLN A 267 8.43 -29.76 1.49
C GLN A 267 8.45 -28.37 0.80
N ALA A 268 7.61 -28.16 -0.19
CA ALA A 268 7.54 -26.87 -0.91
C ALA A 268 7.27 -25.72 0.04
N LYS A 269 8.09 -24.69 -0.05
CA LYS A 269 7.87 -23.42 0.67
C LYS A 269 7.09 -22.49 -0.22
N ILE A 270 5.88 -22.14 0.20
CA ILE A 270 4.95 -21.30 -0.57
C ILE A 270 4.76 -19.98 0.16
N ILE A 271 4.90 -18.87 -0.55
CA ILE A 271 4.57 -17.52 -0.05
C ILE A 271 3.47 -16.96 -0.93
N ILE A 272 2.36 -16.55 -0.30
CA ILE A 272 1.22 -15.95 -0.96
C ILE A 272 1.19 -14.47 -0.60
N PHE A 273 1.34 -13.60 -1.60
CA PHE A 273 1.23 -12.16 -1.42
C PHE A 273 -0.20 -11.70 -1.72
N THR A 274 -0.77 -10.92 -0.83
CA THR A 274 -2.07 -10.27 -1.02
C THR A 274 -1.95 -8.78 -0.72
N GLN A 275 -2.75 -7.97 -1.39
CA GLN A 275 -2.74 -6.51 -1.23
C GLN A 275 -3.39 -6.07 0.09
N PHE A 276 -4.32 -6.87 0.63
CA PHE A 276 -5.14 -6.47 1.76
C PHE A 276 -5.05 -7.50 2.89
N ARG A 277 -5.02 -6.98 4.12
CA ARG A 277 -4.89 -7.78 5.33
C ARG A 277 -6.03 -8.79 5.50
N ASP A 278 -7.27 -8.36 5.26
CA ASP A 278 -8.45 -9.21 5.40
C ASP A 278 -8.44 -10.41 4.45
N SER A 279 -7.75 -10.30 3.30
CA SER A 279 -7.57 -11.42 2.37
C SER A 279 -6.48 -12.41 2.83
N ALA A 280 -5.60 -12.01 3.71
CA ALA A 280 -4.57 -12.90 4.27
C ALA A 280 -5.12 -13.78 5.41
N GLU A 281 -6.26 -13.39 5.98
CA GLU A 281 -6.94 -14.13 7.06
C GLU A 281 -7.92 -15.19 6.53
N GLN A 282 -8.23 -15.21 5.21
CA GLN A 282 -9.07 -16.20 4.53
C GLN A 282 -8.27 -17.42 4.06
#